data_3a185e458f168c82db8c2f00d695f140
#
_entry.id   3a185e458f168c82db8c2f00d695f140
#
_cell.length_a   1.000
_cell.length_b   1.000
_cell.length_c   1.000
_cell.angle_alpha   90.00
_cell.angle_beta   90.00
_cell.angle_gamma   90.00
#
_symmetry.space_group_name_H-M   'P 1'
#
loop_
_entity.id
_entity.type
_entity.pdbx_description
1 polymer ?
#
loop_
_entity_poly.entity_id
_entity_poly.type
_entity_poly.pdbx_seq_one_letter_code
_entity_poly.pdbx_strand_id
1 'polypeptide(L)'
;MTAQEHPEWEASYTRDTPAAWDIGRPQPAFVRLADEGRLTGLLLDAGCGTGENSLLAASRGADVIGIDLSPTAIARASEKASERGLAARFEVADALDLERLAFTVDTVIDSGVFHVFNDDDRARYVASLAAALKPGGVCYLMCFSDRQPGTWGPRRVRADELRAAFSDGWVIESMAADTFDINPVEGATRVEAWLATITRL
;
A
#
# COMPACT_ATOMS: atom_id res chain seq x y z
N MET A 1 -14.40 6.88 3.48
CA MET A 1 -14.94 6.53 2.13
C MET A 1 -15.47 5.10 2.17
N THR A 2 -16.45 4.76 1.38
CA THR A 2 -16.94 3.39 1.28
C THR A 2 -16.77 2.91 -0.15
N ALA A 3 -16.82 1.59 -0.39
CA ALA A 3 -16.82 1.03 -1.75
C ALA A 3 -17.96 1.60 -2.63
N GLN A 4 -19.04 2.10 -2.02
CA GLN A 4 -20.15 2.75 -2.73
C GLN A 4 -19.83 4.19 -3.15
N GLU A 5 -18.94 4.89 -2.42
CA GLU A 5 -18.48 6.25 -2.76
C GLU A 5 -17.36 6.24 -3.80
N HIS A 6 -16.64 5.11 -3.92
CA HIS A 6 -15.55 4.88 -4.88
C HIS A 6 -15.73 3.59 -5.67
N PRO A 7 -16.80 3.51 -6.50
CA PRO A 7 -17.12 2.30 -7.28
C PRO A 7 -16.05 1.95 -8.32
N GLU A 8 -15.18 2.89 -8.67
CA GLU A 8 -14.08 2.69 -9.62
C GLU A 8 -13.05 1.66 -9.13
N TRP A 9 -12.80 1.57 -7.81
CA TRP A 9 -11.90 0.56 -7.24
C TRP A 9 -12.47 -0.84 -7.38
N GLU A 10 -13.72 -1.05 -6.99
CA GLU A 10 -14.40 -2.33 -7.18
C GLU A 10 -14.49 -2.71 -8.66
N ALA A 11 -14.85 -1.74 -9.53
CA ALA A 11 -14.92 -1.96 -10.96
C ALA A 11 -13.58 -2.38 -11.58
N SER A 12 -12.45 -1.96 -10.99
CA SER A 12 -11.12 -2.33 -11.48
C SER A 12 -10.80 -3.80 -11.25
N TYR A 13 -11.39 -4.42 -10.24
CA TYR A 13 -11.20 -5.85 -9.94
C TYR A 13 -12.27 -6.76 -10.54
N THR A 14 -13.38 -6.21 -11.05
CA THR A 14 -14.45 -7.01 -11.69
C THR A 14 -14.30 -7.13 -13.22
N ARG A 15 -13.32 -6.45 -13.82
CA ARG A 15 -13.04 -6.52 -15.27
C ARG A 15 -12.34 -7.82 -15.64
N ASP A 16 -12.49 -8.22 -16.91
CA ASP A 16 -11.79 -9.38 -17.47
C ASP A 16 -10.26 -9.16 -17.58
N THR A 17 -9.85 -7.90 -17.77
CA THR A 17 -8.42 -7.52 -17.82
C THR A 17 -7.99 -7.03 -16.46
N PRO A 18 -6.92 -7.61 -15.87
CA PRO A 18 -6.37 -7.14 -14.60
C PRO A 18 -6.02 -5.65 -14.63
N ALA A 19 -6.20 -4.97 -13.50
CA ALA A 19 -5.78 -3.59 -13.33
C ALA A 19 -4.25 -3.45 -13.53
N ALA A 20 -3.78 -2.25 -13.89
CA ALA A 20 -2.37 -2.01 -14.16
C ALA A 20 -1.47 -2.37 -12.97
N TRP A 21 -1.96 -2.20 -11.75
CA TRP A 21 -1.23 -2.48 -10.50
C TRP A 21 -1.37 -3.94 -10.03
N ASP A 22 -2.36 -4.70 -10.50
CA ASP A 22 -2.60 -6.09 -10.11
C ASP A 22 -1.77 -7.04 -10.99
N ILE A 23 -0.48 -7.11 -10.70
CA ILE A 23 0.52 -7.85 -11.51
C ILE A 23 0.62 -9.34 -11.14
N GLY A 24 -0.20 -9.83 -10.19
CA GLY A 24 -0.24 -11.23 -9.78
C GLY A 24 1.01 -11.71 -9.01
N ARG A 25 1.87 -10.79 -8.55
CA ARG A 25 3.07 -11.06 -7.74
C ARG A 25 3.42 -9.85 -6.89
N PRO A 26 4.24 -10.03 -5.83
CA PRO A 26 4.69 -8.89 -5.02
C PRO A 26 5.51 -7.89 -5.84
N GLN A 27 5.45 -6.62 -5.47
CA GLN A 27 6.34 -5.60 -6.02
C GLN A 27 7.79 -5.87 -5.63
N PRO A 28 8.76 -5.70 -6.54
CA PRO A 28 10.18 -5.96 -6.25
C PRO A 28 10.73 -5.20 -5.05
N ALA A 29 10.24 -4.00 -4.80
CA ALA A 29 10.62 -3.20 -3.63
C ALA A 29 10.27 -3.91 -2.31
N PHE A 30 9.06 -4.46 -2.21
CA PHE A 30 8.64 -5.20 -1.01
C PHE A 30 9.31 -6.57 -0.89
N VAL A 31 9.69 -7.21 -2.01
CA VAL A 31 10.53 -8.42 -1.98
C VAL A 31 11.88 -8.12 -1.32
N ARG A 32 12.54 -7.03 -1.69
CA ARG A 32 13.81 -6.62 -1.06
C ARG A 32 13.63 -6.34 0.44
N LEU A 33 12.59 -5.59 0.83
CA LEU A 33 12.29 -5.33 2.24
C LEU A 33 12.04 -6.62 3.03
N ALA A 34 11.35 -7.58 2.44
CA ALA A 34 11.09 -8.88 3.04
C ALA A 34 12.39 -9.69 3.20
N ASP A 35 13.26 -9.72 2.18
CA ASP A 35 14.54 -10.42 2.19
C ASP A 35 15.53 -9.80 3.20
N GLU A 36 15.42 -8.49 3.45
CA GLU A 36 16.14 -7.76 4.50
C GLU A 36 15.57 -7.99 5.91
N GLY A 37 14.48 -8.76 6.04
CA GLY A 37 13.81 -9.00 7.32
C GLY A 37 13.10 -7.80 7.90
N ARG A 38 12.67 -6.86 7.06
CA ARG A 38 12.05 -5.58 7.48
C ARG A 38 10.52 -5.65 7.62
N LEU A 39 9.87 -6.62 6.99
CA LEU A 39 8.42 -6.82 7.07
C LEU A 39 8.11 -7.77 8.25
N THR A 40 7.96 -7.23 9.45
CA THR A 40 7.89 -7.99 10.70
C THR A 40 6.78 -7.53 11.63
N GLY A 41 6.50 -8.33 12.66
CA GLY A 41 5.51 -8.05 13.69
C GLY A 41 4.08 -8.14 13.18
N LEU A 42 3.18 -7.40 13.80
CA LEU A 42 1.83 -7.19 13.28
C LEU A 42 1.90 -6.15 12.15
N LEU A 43 1.63 -6.59 10.94
CA LEU A 43 1.77 -5.79 9.72
C LEU A 43 0.41 -5.49 9.09
N LEU A 44 0.17 -4.22 8.78
CA LEU A 44 -0.96 -3.75 7.99
C LEU A 44 -0.52 -3.46 6.55
N ASP A 45 -1.20 -4.05 5.58
CA ASP A 45 -1.09 -3.70 4.16
C ASP A 45 -2.29 -2.80 3.80
N ALA A 46 -2.04 -1.50 3.70
CA ALA A 46 -3.06 -0.49 3.43
C ALA A 46 -3.33 -0.41 1.92
N GLY A 47 -4.56 -0.75 1.50
CA GLY A 47 -4.90 -0.89 0.08
C GLY A 47 -4.23 -2.12 -0.54
N CYS A 48 -4.40 -3.28 0.08
CA CYS A 48 -3.68 -4.51 -0.26
C CYS A 48 -4.03 -5.09 -1.65
N GLY A 49 -5.10 -4.62 -2.28
CA GLY A 49 -5.59 -5.19 -3.53
C GLY A 49 -5.83 -6.69 -3.39
N THR A 50 -5.32 -7.47 -4.34
CA THR A 50 -5.44 -8.94 -4.33
C THR A 50 -4.38 -9.64 -3.44
N GLY A 51 -3.68 -8.89 -2.57
CA GLY A 51 -2.93 -9.40 -1.42
C GLY A 51 -1.50 -9.88 -1.67
N GLU A 52 -0.88 -9.65 -2.82
CA GLU A 52 0.43 -10.25 -3.12
C GLU A 52 1.56 -9.79 -2.19
N ASN A 53 1.60 -8.51 -1.79
CA ASN A 53 2.59 -8.01 -0.81
C ASN A 53 2.27 -8.52 0.60
N SER A 54 1.00 -8.58 0.98
CA SER A 54 0.52 -9.20 2.22
C SER A 54 0.95 -10.65 2.34
N LEU A 55 0.73 -11.45 1.30
CA LEU A 55 1.07 -12.87 1.26
C LEU A 55 2.59 -13.10 1.28
N LEU A 56 3.36 -12.21 0.65
CA LEU A 56 4.82 -12.21 0.79
C LEU A 56 5.22 -12.00 2.26
N ALA A 57 4.70 -10.98 2.94
CA ALA A 57 5.02 -10.70 4.32
C ALA A 57 4.63 -11.87 5.25
N ALA A 58 3.45 -12.46 5.06
CA ALA A 58 3.01 -13.65 5.79
C ALA A 58 3.92 -14.86 5.56
N SER A 59 4.41 -15.07 4.34
CA SER A 59 5.37 -16.14 4.03
C SER A 59 6.72 -15.99 4.72
N ARG A 60 7.04 -14.77 5.18
CA ARG A 60 8.26 -14.44 5.96
C ARG A 60 8.01 -14.40 7.46
N GLY A 61 6.79 -14.75 7.90
CA GLY A 61 6.45 -14.91 9.33
C GLY A 61 5.85 -13.67 9.98
N ALA A 62 5.47 -12.63 9.24
CA ALA A 62 4.69 -11.52 9.79
C ALA A 62 3.25 -11.96 10.08
N ASP A 63 2.62 -11.40 11.12
CA ASP A 63 1.18 -11.48 11.34
C ASP A 63 0.52 -10.37 10.51
N VAL A 64 -0.21 -10.74 9.45
CA VAL A 64 -0.63 -9.79 8.41
C VAL A 64 -2.12 -9.54 8.41
N ILE A 65 -2.46 -8.27 8.31
CA ILE A 65 -3.81 -7.79 8.01
C ILE A 65 -3.74 -6.95 6.74
N GLY A 66 -4.40 -7.39 5.68
CA GLY A 66 -4.58 -6.60 4.45
C GLY A 66 -5.96 -5.96 4.43
N ILE A 67 -6.03 -4.69 4.05
CA ILE A 67 -7.30 -3.99 3.87
C ILE A 67 -7.39 -3.39 2.47
N ASP A 68 -8.59 -3.37 1.92
CA ASP A 68 -8.92 -2.69 0.66
C ASP A 68 -10.40 -2.27 0.66
N LEU A 69 -10.75 -1.28 -0.14
CA LEU A 69 -12.15 -0.87 -0.33
C LEU A 69 -12.94 -1.88 -1.17
N SER A 70 -12.28 -2.67 -2.01
CA SER A 70 -12.91 -3.61 -2.92
C SER A 70 -13.20 -4.96 -2.26
N PRO A 71 -14.47 -5.34 -2.07
CA PRO A 71 -14.83 -6.69 -1.63
C PRO A 71 -14.29 -7.79 -2.55
N THR A 72 -14.25 -7.54 -3.87
CA THR A 72 -13.72 -8.50 -4.84
C THR A 72 -12.20 -8.70 -4.67
N ALA A 73 -11.44 -7.63 -4.43
CA ALA A 73 -10.01 -7.74 -4.14
C ALA A 73 -9.76 -8.56 -2.86
N ILE A 74 -10.48 -8.25 -1.79
CA ILE A 74 -10.39 -8.95 -0.50
C ILE A 74 -10.76 -10.44 -0.62
N ALA A 75 -11.80 -10.77 -1.37
CA ALA A 75 -12.16 -12.17 -1.61
C ALA A 75 -11.04 -12.94 -2.31
N ARG A 76 -10.44 -12.35 -3.36
CA ARG A 76 -9.30 -12.94 -4.09
C ARG A 76 -8.06 -13.08 -3.21
N ALA A 77 -7.77 -12.07 -2.37
CA ALA A 77 -6.64 -12.14 -1.43
C ALA A 77 -6.82 -13.27 -0.41
N SER A 78 -8.03 -13.43 0.12
CA SER A 78 -8.37 -14.49 1.08
C SER A 78 -8.30 -15.89 0.43
N GLU A 79 -8.76 -16.03 -0.80
CA GLU A 79 -8.66 -17.28 -1.57
C GLU A 79 -7.19 -17.67 -1.77
N LYS A 80 -6.33 -16.75 -2.24
CA LYS A 80 -4.89 -16.98 -2.40
C LYS A 80 -4.19 -17.34 -1.08
N ALA A 81 -4.58 -16.72 0.04
CA ALA A 81 -4.04 -17.07 1.35
C ALA A 81 -4.34 -18.52 1.70
N SER A 82 -5.61 -18.94 1.51
CA SER A 82 -6.05 -20.32 1.73
C SER A 82 -5.32 -21.31 0.83
N GLU A 83 -5.25 -21.04 -0.48
CA GLU A 83 -4.56 -21.89 -1.46
C GLU A 83 -3.08 -22.09 -1.13
N ARG A 84 -2.41 -21.02 -0.63
CA ARG A 84 -0.99 -21.04 -0.28
C ARG A 84 -0.73 -21.50 1.16
N GLY A 85 -1.77 -21.76 1.95
CA GLY A 85 -1.65 -22.16 3.36
C GLY A 85 -1.01 -21.07 4.24
N LEU A 86 -1.24 -19.79 3.92
CA LEU A 86 -0.67 -18.65 4.64
C LEU A 86 -1.68 -18.05 5.62
N ALA A 87 -1.23 -17.75 6.84
CA ALA A 87 -2.02 -17.11 7.87
C ALA A 87 -2.01 -15.58 7.67
N ALA A 88 -2.82 -15.07 6.76
CA ALA A 88 -3.07 -13.64 6.56
C ALA A 88 -4.57 -13.38 6.64
N ARG A 89 -4.95 -12.25 7.25
CA ARG A 89 -6.34 -11.79 7.35
C ARG A 89 -6.58 -10.67 6.35
N PHE A 90 -7.78 -10.66 5.77
CA PHE A 90 -8.15 -9.63 4.81
C PHE A 90 -9.53 -9.09 5.13
N GLU A 91 -9.68 -7.76 5.14
CA GLU A 91 -10.90 -7.08 5.55
C GLU A 91 -11.24 -5.93 4.59
N VAL A 92 -12.53 -5.75 4.30
CA VAL A 92 -12.99 -4.57 3.57
C VAL A 92 -12.97 -3.39 4.52
N ALA A 93 -12.06 -2.45 4.31
CA ALA A 93 -11.90 -1.27 5.17
C ALA A 93 -11.34 -0.07 4.39
N ASP A 94 -11.56 1.12 4.94
CA ASP A 94 -11.08 2.38 4.39
C ASP A 94 -9.73 2.77 5.03
N ALA A 95 -8.69 2.95 4.23
CA ALA A 95 -7.40 3.41 4.69
C ALA A 95 -7.43 4.83 5.29
N LEU A 96 -8.46 5.63 5.01
CA LEU A 96 -8.68 6.93 5.64
C LEU A 96 -9.31 6.87 7.04
N ASP A 97 -9.60 5.66 7.56
CA ASP A 97 -10.34 5.46 8.81
C ASP A 97 -9.79 4.25 9.61
N LEU A 98 -8.46 4.11 9.67
CA LEU A 98 -7.77 2.98 10.31
C LEU A 98 -7.98 2.93 11.82
N GLU A 99 -8.38 4.02 12.46
CA GLU A 99 -8.74 4.06 13.87
C GLU A 99 -9.86 3.08 14.23
N ARG A 100 -10.72 2.72 13.27
CA ARG A 100 -11.78 1.72 13.43
C ARG A 100 -11.27 0.29 13.61
N LEU A 101 -10.03 0.02 13.25
CA LEU A 101 -9.43 -1.31 13.43
C LEU A 101 -9.28 -1.68 14.91
N ALA A 102 -9.35 -0.70 15.83
CA ALA A 102 -9.28 -0.86 17.28
C ALA A 102 -8.03 -1.59 17.80
N PHE A 103 -6.96 -1.64 17.01
CA PHE A 103 -5.64 -2.15 17.37
C PHE A 103 -4.54 -1.33 16.69
N THR A 104 -3.31 -1.46 17.18
CA THR A 104 -2.15 -0.83 16.55
C THR A 104 -1.18 -1.88 16.04
N VAL A 105 -0.47 -1.53 14.95
CA VAL A 105 0.47 -2.40 14.26
C VAL A 105 1.93 -1.95 14.43
N ASP A 106 2.86 -2.84 14.17
CA ASP A 106 4.30 -2.57 14.22
C ASP A 106 4.81 -2.02 12.88
N THR A 107 4.23 -2.51 11.79
CA THR A 107 4.62 -2.18 10.42
C THR A 107 3.39 -1.85 9.57
N VAL A 108 3.50 -0.83 8.72
CA VAL A 108 2.55 -0.56 7.63
C VAL A 108 3.29 -0.67 6.31
N ILE A 109 2.67 -1.26 5.31
CA ILE A 109 3.08 -1.14 3.91
C ILE A 109 1.98 -0.43 3.11
N ASP A 110 2.39 0.48 2.23
CA ASP A 110 1.57 1.20 1.27
C ASP A 110 2.18 1.04 -0.12
N SER A 111 1.51 0.29 -0.98
CA SER A 111 1.93 0.06 -2.35
C SER A 111 1.02 0.79 -3.33
N GLY A 112 1.04 2.13 -3.28
CA GLY A 112 0.32 2.95 -4.26
C GLY A 112 -1.03 3.50 -3.78
N VAL A 113 -1.25 3.62 -2.48
CA VAL A 113 -2.45 4.26 -1.91
C VAL A 113 -2.26 5.76 -1.76
N PHE A 114 -1.14 6.19 -1.21
CA PHE A 114 -0.87 7.62 -0.96
C PHE A 114 -1.03 8.51 -2.20
N HIS A 115 -0.66 8.03 -3.37
CA HIS A 115 -0.69 8.82 -4.60
C HIS A 115 -2.07 8.95 -5.24
N VAL A 116 -3.08 8.21 -4.79
CA VAL A 116 -4.45 8.34 -5.32
C VAL A 116 -5.23 9.49 -4.63
N PHE A 117 -4.76 9.92 -3.47
CA PHE A 117 -5.45 10.94 -2.68
C PHE A 117 -5.16 12.37 -3.16
N ASN A 118 -6.17 13.24 -3.06
CA ASN A 118 -6.02 14.69 -3.11
C ASN A 118 -5.32 15.22 -1.83
N ASP A 119 -5.07 16.52 -1.72
CA ASP A 119 -4.30 17.08 -0.60
C ASP A 119 -5.02 16.93 0.75
N ASP A 120 -6.35 17.09 0.78
CA ASP A 120 -7.14 16.95 2.01
C ASP A 120 -7.17 15.49 2.48
N ASP A 121 -7.38 14.54 1.56
CA ASP A 121 -7.38 13.12 1.87
C ASP A 121 -5.98 12.60 2.24
N ARG A 122 -4.90 13.17 1.70
CA ARG A 122 -3.54 12.86 2.14
C ARG A 122 -3.30 13.21 3.61
N ALA A 123 -3.77 14.39 4.05
CA ALA A 123 -3.66 14.77 5.45
C ALA A 123 -4.46 13.82 6.36
N ARG A 124 -5.67 13.42 5.94
CA ARG A 124 -6.49 12.43 6.64
C ARG A 124 -5.81 11.05 6.67
N TYR A 125 -5.22 10.63 5.55
CA TYR A 125 -4.51 9.35 5.47
C TYR A 125 -3.31 9.30 6.41
N VAL A 126 -2.49 10.35 6.46
CA VAL A 126 -1.35 10.43 7.39
C VAL A 126 -1.82 10.39 8.85
N ALA A 127 -2.93 11.07 9.19
CA ALA A 127 -3.54 11.00 10.52
C ALA A 127 -4.08 9.59 10.82
N SER A 128 -4.69 8.93 9.84
CA SER A 128 -5.19 7.56 9.92
C SER A 128 -4.04 6.56 10.14
N LEU A 129 -2.93 6.70 9.43
CA LEU A 129 -1.70 5.91 9.66
C LEU A 129 -1.15 6.12 11.07
N ALA A 130 -1.16 7.39 11.56
CA ALA A 130 -0.73 7.69 12.92
C ALA A 130 -1.63 7.03 13.99
N ALA A 131 -2.91 6.86 13.74
CA ALA A 131 -3.80 6.15 14.66
C ALA A 131 -3.51 4.63 14.69
N ALA A 132 -3.16 4.04 13.54
CA ALA A 132 -2.95 2.61 13.42
C ALA A 132 -1.53 2.14 13.79
N LEU A 133 -0.50 2.93 13.52
CA LEU A 133 0.89 2.55 13.73
C LEU A 133 1.32 2.87 15.17
N LYS A 134 2.01 1.96 15.86
CA LYS A 134 2.58 2.21 17.19
C LYS A 134 3.66 3.31 17.14
N PRO A 135 3.88 4.08 18.22
CA PRO A 135 5.10 4.89 18.35
C PRO A 135 6.34 4.01 18.13
N GLY A 136 7.28 4.47 17.31
CA GLY A 136 8.44 3.69 16.86
C GLY A 136 8.14 2.67 15.75
N GLY A 137 6.87 2.50 15.36
CA GLY A 137 6.49 1.66 14.22
C GLY A 137 6.89 2.27 12.87
N VAL A 138 6.98 1.45 11.85
CA VAL A 138 7.54 1.83 10.54
C VAL A 138 6.50 1.69 9.43
N CYS A 139 6.38 2.72 8.60
CA CYS A 139 5.64 2.69 7.35
C CYS A 139 6.60 2.63 6.16
N TYR A 140 6.46 1.61 5.31
CA TYR A 140 7.11 1.51 4.00
C TYR A 140 6.11 1.95 2.94
N LEU A 141 6.32 3.15 2.42
CA LEU A 141 5.41 3.79 1.47
C LEU A 141 6.05 3.86 0.10
N MET A 142 5.35 3.34 -0.89
CA MET A 142 5.75 3.41 -2.29
C MET A 142 4.70 4.18 -3.10
N CYS A 143 5.10 5.23 -3.80
CA CYS A 143 4.20 6.07 -4.60
C CYS A 143 4.84 6.49 -5.93
N PHE A 144 4.01 6.85 -6.94
CA PHE A 144 4.53 7.42 -8.18
C PHE A 144 5.34 8.67 -7.90
N SER A 145 6.54 8.73 -8.49
CA SER A 145 7.40 9.91 -8.35
C SER A 145 7.16 10.92 -9.47
N ASP A 146 7.53 12.17 -9.22
CA ASP A 146 7.56 13.25 -10.22
C ASP A 146 8.58 13.02 -11.35
N ARG A 147 9.40 11.98 -11.23
CA ARG A 147 10.32 11.51 -12.27
C ARG A 147 9.62 10.71 -13.38
N GLN A 148 8.40 10.20 -13.10
CA GLN A 148 7.61 9.47 -14.09
C GLN A 148 7.13 10.41 -15.19
N PRO A 149 7.55 10.22 -16.45
CA PRO A 149 7.09 11.03 -17.57
C PRO A 149 5.60 10.77 -17.90
N GLY A 150 5.05 11.67 -18.72
CA GLY A 150 3.66 11.59 -19.17
C GLY A 150 2.64 11.98 -18.11
N THR A 151 1.35 11.85 -18.43
CA THR A 151 0.24 12.32 -17.59
C THR A 151 -0.77 11.22 -17.22
N TRP A 152 -0.61 10.01 -17.75
CA TRP A 152 -1.49 8.90 -17.44
C TRP A 152 -1.22 8.33 -16.03
N GLY A 153 -2.22 7.67 -15.47
CA GLY A 153 -2.15 7.06 -14.14
C GLY A 153 -2.34 8.09 -13.00
N PRO A 154 -1.96 7.73 -11.77
CA PRO A 154 -2.18 8.56 -10.60
C PRO A 154 -1.30 9.81 -10.58
N ARG A 155 -1.59 10.71 -9.63
CA ARG A 155 -0.80 11.91 -9.38
C ARG A 155 0.67 11.58 -9.13
N ARG A 156 1.58 12.37 -9.73
CA ARG A 156 3.01 12.36 -9.44
C ARG A 156 3.25 13.05 -8.10
N VAL A 157 4.00 12.38 -7.23
CA VAL A 157 4.36 12.90 -5.91
C VAL A 157 5.79 13.40 -5.96
N ARG A 158 5.98 14.69 -5.61
CA ARG A 158 7.33 15.24 -5.44
C ARG A 158 7.89 14.86 -4.08
N ALA A 159 9.21 14.80 -4.00
CA ALA A 159 9.91 14.48 -2.76
C ALA A 159 9.60 15.47 -1.61
N ASP A 160 9.41 16.75 -1.93
CA ASP A 160 9.04 17.78 -0.95
C ASP A 160 7.59 17.64 -0.46
N GLU A 161 6.65 17.23 -1.32
CA GLU A 161 5.28 16.92 -0.93
C GLU A 161 5.22 15.77 0.08
N LEU A 162 6.01 14.70 -0.17
CA LEU A 162 6.07 13.57 0.76
C LEU A 162 6.67 13.99 2.10
N ARG A 163 7.74 14.79 2.10
CA ARG A 163 8.33 15.33 3.34
C ARG A 163 7.37 16.26 4.09
N ALA A 164 6.62 17.07 3.37
CA ALA A 164 5.62 17.95 4.00
C ALA A 164 4.46 17.16 4.63
N ALA A 165 4.00 16.09 3.97
CA ALA A 165 2.92 15.25 4.49
C ALA A 165 3.32 14.51 5.78
N PHE A 166 4.58 14.08 5.90
CA PHE A 166 5.12 13.35 7.06
C PHE A 166 6.09 14.22 7.86
N SER A 167 5.71 15.46 8.16
CA SER A 167 6.56 16.41 8.91
C SER A 167 6.37 16.32 10.42
N ASP A 168 5.14 16.20 10.90
CA ASP A 168 4.76 16.31 12.30
C ASP A 168 4.41 14.95 12.90
N GLY A 169 5.16 14.51 13.90
CA GLY A 169 5.02 13.18 14.51
C GLY A 169 5.66 12.03 13.70
N TRP A 170 6.49 12.35 12.70
CA TRP A 170 7.13 11.37 11.82
C TRP A 170 8.60 11.69 11.53
N VAL A 171 9.38 10.65 11.25
CA VAL A 171 10.74 10.77 10.69
C VAL A 171 10.83 9.98 9.39
N ILE A 172 11.20 10.63 8.30
CA ILE A 172 11.55 9.94 7.05
C ILE A 172 13.02 9.51 7.16
N GLU A 173 13.24 8.25 7.49
CA GLU A 173 14.58 7.65 7.62
C GLU A 173 15.30 7.57 6.27
N SER A 174 14.55 7.23 5.23
CA SER A 174 15.06 7.17 3.87
C SER A 174 13.95 7.43 2.85
N MET A 175 14.33 7.98 1.71
CA MET A 175 13.49 8.09 0.53
C MET A 175 14.38 7.91 -0.69
N ALA A 176 14.17 6.82 -1.42
CA ALA A 176 14.96 6.44 -2.58
C ALA A 176 14.10 6.37 -3.84
N ALA A 177 14.74 6.61 -4.98
CA ALA A 177 14.15 6.32 -6.27
C ALA A 177 14.02 4.81 -6.47
N ASP A 178 12.85 4.39 -6.92
CA ASP A 178 12.52 2.99 -7.21
C ASP A 178 11.56 2.90 -8.41
N THR A 179 11.04 1.73 -8.70
CA THR A 179 10.06 1.50 -9.77
C THR A 179 8.97 0.55 -9.34
N PHE A 180 7.71 0.87 -9.69
CA PHE A 180 6.64 -0.13 -9.73
C PHE A 180 6.75 -0.97 -11.00
N ASP A 181 6.59 -2.27 -10.87
CA ASP A 181 6.20 -3.10 -11.99
C ASP A 181 4.68 -2.99 -12.21
N ILE A 182 4.26 -2.91 -13.45
CA ILE A 182 2.83 -2.80 -13.83
C ILE A 182 2.49 -3.76 -14.98
N ASN A 183 1.21 -4.13 -15.09
CA ASN A 183 0.70 -4.68 -16.34
C ASN A 183 0.84 -3.62 -17.43
N PRO A 184 1.06 -3.99 -18.70
CA PRO A 184 1.39 -3.04 -19.75
C PRO A 184 0.34 -1.93 -19.92
N VAL A 185 0.78 -0.66 -19.85
CA VAL A 185 -0.01 0.53 -20.17
C VAL A 185 0.80 1.36 -21.15
N GLU A 186 0.25 1.62 -22.34
CA GLU A 186 0.92 2.36 -23.41
C GLU A 186 2.36 1.85 -23.71
N GLY A 187 2.57 0.54 -23.54
CA GLY A 187 3.88 -0.11 -23.74
C GLY A 187 4.82 -0.07 -22.54
N ALA A 188 4.50 0.70 -21.51
CA ALA A 188 5.28 0.70 -20.26
C ALA A 188 4.91 -0.51 -19.38
N THR A 189 5.92 -1.18 -18.83
CA THR A 189 5.77 -2.26 -17.84
C THR A 189 6.35 -1.89 -16.48
N ARG A 190 6.93 -0.70 -16.37
CA ARG A 190 7.48 -0.10 -15.16
C ARG A 190 7.22 1.40 -15.12
N VAL A 191 7.10 1.92 -13.93
CA VAL A 191 6.92 3.35 -13.67
C VAL A 191 7.81 3.81 -12.54
N GLU A 192 8.31 5.05 -12.65
CA GLU A 192 9.17 5.68 -11.65
C GLU A 192 8.43 5.92 -10.34
N ALA A 193 9.03 5.52 -9.23
CA ALA A 193 8.46 5.62 -7.90
C ALA A 193 9.45 6.23 -6.89
N TRP A 194 8.89 6.66 -5.75
CA TRP A 194 9.60 6.81 -4.49
C TRP A 194 9.31 5.61 -3.62
N LEU A 195 10.33 5.07 -2.94
CA LEU A 195 10.19 4.18 -1.81
C LEU A 195 10.69 4.92 -0.57
N ALA A 196 9.82 5.15 0.40
CA ALA A 196 10.14 5.82 1.64
C ALA A 196 10.03 4.86 2.83
N THR A 197 10.97 4.97 3.77
CA THR A 197 10.91 4.38 5.10
C THR A 197 10.59 5.49 6.09
N ILE A 198 9.49 5.39 6.80
CA ILE A 198 8.93 6.46 7.61
C ILE A 198 8.62 5.89 9.00
N THR A 199 9.21 6.46 10.04
CA THR A 199 9.01 6.04 11.44
C THR A 199 8.05 6.99 12.15
N ARG A 200 7.08 6.45 12.87
CA ARG A 200 6.22 7.22 13.75
C ARG A 200 6.97 7.56 15.06
N LEU A 201 6.94 8.83 15.48
CA LEU A 201 7.51 9.29 16.75
C LEU A 201 6.63 8.97 17.95
#